data_37404a9a87ee310dde1400fd2821cbd6
#
_entry.id   37404a9a87ee310dde1400fd2821cbd6
#
_cell.length_a   1.000
_cell.length_b   1.000
_cell.length_c   1.000
_cell.angle_alpha   90.00
_cell.angle_beta   90.00
_cell.angle_gamma   90.00
#
_symmetry.space_group_name_H-M   'P 1'
#
loop_
_entity.id
_entity.type
_entity.pdbx_description
1 polymer ?
#
loop_
_entity_poly.entity_id
_entity_poly.type
_entity_poly.pdbx_seq_one_letter_code
_entity_poly.pdbx_strand_id
1 'polypeptide(L)'
;ELVLLPIVESAFDPFAYSHGRAAGMWQFIPGTGKRFGMPQNWWYDGRRDVVASTKGALDYLTYLNDMFDGDWLHALAAYNSGEGRVQRAIKANIRAGKPTDFWNLNLPKETRAYVPKLLALADILKNKDEYAYSWPEVENVAVIEVVDIGSQVDLAFAADLAGMSLKELHALNPGFTRWATSPDGPHRLVLPLVKAAAFSQALAKIDQKERLNWVRHTVKSGDSLSKIAKQYHTTVKVLKRINELDSSMIRVGQAIMVPVALQELDSYTLSQEQRLASLQSGSGSKQKVRHTVKSGDTLWDIARKYKISTKQLAKWNGMAPGDMLHPGKTLVIWQQGTPQNGVTKKLT
;
A
#
# COMPACT_ATOMS: atom_id res chain seq x y z
N GLU A 1 -22.35 -7.75 -9.31
CA GLU A 1 -21.80 -8.50 -8.16
C GLU A 1 -20.28 -8.27 -7.98
N LEU A 2 -19.51 -7.99 -9.04
CA LEU A 2 -18.05 -7.83 -8.95
C LEU A 2 -17.59 -6.68 -8.03
N VAL A 3 -18.41 -5.66 -7.82
CA VAL A 3 -18.17 -4.57 -6.86
C VAL A 3 -18.03 -5.06 -5.41
N LEU A 4 -18.48 -6.28 -5.12
CA LEU A 4 -18.38 -6.90 -3.80
C LEU A 4 -17.02 -7.57 -3.54
N LEU A 5 -16.16 -7.73 -4.57
CA LEU A 5 -14.82 -8.31 -4.41
C LEU A 5 -13.97 -7.56 -3.36
N PRO A 6 -13.91 -6.22 -3.33
CA PRO A 6 -13.17 -5.51 -2.30
C PRO A 6 -13.64 -5.79 -0.87
N ILE A 7 -14.90 -6.20 -0.65
CA ILE A 7 -15.38 -6.62 0.67
C ILE A 7 -14.65 -7.90 1.11
N VAL A 8 -14.58 -8.89 0.20
CA VAL A 8 -13.93 -10.17 0.49
C VAL A 8 -12.41 -10.01 0.61
N GLU A 9 -11.81 -9.12 -0.18
CA GLU A 9 -10.37 -8.91 -0.23
C GLU A 9 -9.84 -8.10 0.98
N SER A 10 -10.51 -7.01 1.33
CA SER A 10 -9.95 -6.06 2.29
C SER A 10 -10.97 -5.26 3.11
N ALA A 11 -12.26 -5.54 2.98
CA ALA A 11 -13.34 -4.67 3.50
C ALA A 11 -13.20 -3.20 3.02
N PHE A 12 -12.84 -3.01 1.75
CA PHE A 12 -12.57 -1.71 1.11
C PHE A 12 -11.40 -0.91 1.70
N ASP A 13 -10.51 -1.54 2.50
CA ASP A 13 -9.35 -0.81 3.05
C ASP A 13 -8.26 -0.59 1.98
N PRO A 14 -8.04 0.67 1.51
CA PRO A 14 -7.03 0.96 0.50
C PRO A 14 -5.60 0.84 1.06
N PHE A 15 -5.45 0.81 2.38
CA PHE A 15 -4.16 0.62 3.05
C PHE A 15 -3.87 -0.83 3.43
N ALA A 16 -4.79 -1.76 3.18
CA ALA A 16 -4.59 -3.18 3.45
C ALA A 16 -3.30 -3.71 2.81
N TYR A 17 -2.63 -4.59 3.54
CA TYR A 17 -1.41 -5.25 3.09
C TYR A 17 -1.37 -6.69 3.61
N SER A 18 -1.33 -7.66 2.70
CA SER A 18 -1.39 -9.08 3.04
C SER A 18 -0.01 -9.71 3.24
N HIS A 19 -0.02 -10.92 3.79
CA HIS A 19 1.18 -11.76 3.93
C HIS A 19 1.81 -12.14 2.58
N GLY A 20 1.01 -12.16 1.50
CA GLY A 20 1.46 -12.43 0.13
C GLY A 20 1.90 -11.17 -0.62
N ARG A 21 2.11 -10.04 0.07
CA ARG A 21 2.43 -8.73 -0.50
C ARG A 21 1.32 -8.12 -1.35
N ALA A 22 0.10 -8.64 -1.26
CA ALA A 22 -1.04 -8.00 -1.89
C ALA A 22 -1.36 -6.69 -1.16
N ALA A 23 -1.74 -5.66 -1.90
CA ALA A 23 -1.98 -4.32 -1.35
C ALA A 23 -3.21 -3.66 -1.97
N GLY A 24 -3.80 -2.73 -1.20
CA GLY A 24 -4.94 -1.95 -1.61
C GLY A 24 -6.26 -2.70 -1.47
N MET A 25 -7.36 -2.03 -1.82
CA MET A 25 -8.69 -2.61 -1.64
C MET A 25 -8.95 -3.84 -2.52
N TRP A 26 -8.28 -3.94 -3.68
CA TRP A 26 -8.36 -5.05 -4.63
C TRP A 26 -7.30 -6.15 -4.41
N GLN A 27 -6.43 -5.99 -3.41
CA GLN A 27 -5.39 -6.95 -3.02
C GLN A 27 -4.50 -7.45 -4.17
N PHE A 28 -4.04 -6.55 -5.03
CA PHE A 28 -3.09 -6.91 -6.07
C PHE A 28 -1.71 -7.25 -5.51
N ILE A 29 -1.14 -8.38 -5.95
CA ILE A 29 0.28 -8.68 -5.75
C ILE A 29 1.14 -7.81 -6.68
N PRO A 30 2.43 -7.54 -6.34
CA PRO A 30 3.26 -6.59 -7.10
C PRO A 30 3.34 -6.86 -8.60
N GLY A 31 3.52 -8.12 -8.99
CA GLY A 31 3.66 -8.50 -10.41
C GLY A 31 2.38 -8.28 -11.22
N THR A 32 1.24 -8.73 -10.68
CA THR A 32 -0.06 -8.53 -11.32
C THR A 32 -0.41 -7.05 -11.37
N GLY A 33 -0.17 -6.31 -10.28
CA GLY A 33 -0.37 -4.87 -10.26
C GLY A 33 0.41 -4.14 -11.36
N LYS A 34 1.69 -4.48 -11.54
CA LYS A 34 2.51 -3.89 -12.60
C LYS A 34 1.98 -4.23 -14.00
N ARG A 35 1.54 -5.47 -14.22
CA ARG A 35 0.99 -5.95 -15.50
C ARG A 35 -0.27 -5.20 -15.90
N PHE A 36 -1.10 -4.83 -14.93
CA PHE A 36 -2.37 -4.13 -15.14
C PHE A 36 -2.32 -2.63 -14.80
N GLY A 37 -1.18 -1.98 -15.09
CA GLY A 37 -1.06 -0.52 -15.10
C GLY A 37 -0.92 0.14 -13.73
N MET A 38 -0.54 -0.60 -12.68
CA MET A 38 -0.33 -0.09 -11.33
C MET A 38 1.16 -0.01 -10.99
N PRO A 39 1.88 1.05 -11.40
CA PRO A 39 3.30 1.20 -11.11
C PRO A 39 3.55 1.35 -9.60
N GLN A 40 4.73 0.90 -9.16
CA GLN A 40 5.16 0.97 -7.78
C GLN A 40 6.57 1.54 -7.72
N ASN A 41 6.74 2.59 -6.95
CA ASN A 41 8.03 3.21 -6.68
C ASN A 41 8.10 3.69 -5.23
N TRP A 42 9.14 4.46 -4.87
CA TRP A 42 9.30 4.96 -3.51
C TRP A 42 8.20 5.95 -3.09
N TRP A 43 7.64 6.71 -4.04
CA TRP A 43 6.63 7.74 -3.82
C TRP A 43 5.19 7.24 -3.96
N TYR A 44 4.98 6.21 -4.77
CA TYR A 44 3.66 5.81 -5.22
C TYR A 44 3.52 4.29 -5.35
N ASP A 45 2.40 3.76 -4.87
CA ASP A 45 1.95 2.39 -5.07
C ASP A 45 0.56 2.38 -5.70
N GLY A 46 0.50 2.17 -7.01
CA GLY A 46 -0.74 2.20 -7.79
C GLY A 46 -1.78 1.17 -7.37
N ARG A 47 -1.39 0.13 -6.64
CA ARG A 47 -2.32 -0.88 -6.10
C ARG A 47 -3.20 -0.33 -4.99
N ARG A 48 -2.78 0.77 -4.35
CA ARG A 48 -3.53 1.50 -3.31
C ARG A 48 -4.36 2.64 -3.90
N ASP A 49 -4.01 3.15 -5.06
CA ASP A 49 -4.78 4.17 -5.77
C ASP A 49 -6.12 3.59 -6.18
N VAL A 50 -7.21 4.17 -5.65
CA VAL A 50 -8.57 3.64 -5.83
C VAL A 50 -8.96 3.59 -7.30
N VAL A 51 -8.63 4.64 -8.08
CA VAL A 51 -8.97 4.72 -9.50
C VAL A 51 -8.12 3.75 -10.33
N ALA A 52 -6.78 3.78 -10.14
CA ALA A 52 -5.88 2.89 -10.88
C ALA A 52 -6.13 1.42 -10.58
N SER A 53 -6.33 1.07 -9.29
CA SER A 53 -6.56 -0.32 -8.90
C SER A 53 -7.93 -0.83 -9.32
N THR A 54 -8.96 0.03 -9.34
CA THR A 54 -10.28 -0.37 -9.85
C THR A 54 -10.23 -0.61 -11.35
N LYS A 55 -9.60 0.29 -12.12
CA LYS A 55 -9.39 0.05 -13.56
C LYS A 55 -8.61 -1.24 -13.79
N GLY A 56 -7.50 -1.44 -13.08
CA GLY A 56 -6.69 -2.65 -13.21
C GLY A 56 -7.44 -3.91 -12.81
N ALA A 57 -8.36 -3.84 -11.83
CA ALA A 57 -9.21 -4.97 -11.44
C ALA A 57 -10.21 -5.34 -12.53
N LEU A 58 -10.85 -4.34 -13.14
CA LEU A 58 -11.76 -4.57 -14.27
C LEU A 58 -11.03 -5.17 -15.47
N ASP A 59 -9.87 -4.62 -15.83
CA ASP A 59 -9.04 -5.14 -16.92
C ASP A 59 -8.58 -6.59 -16.64
N TYR A 60 -8.19 -6.90 -15.40
CA TYR A 60 -7.77 -8.26 -15.02
C TYR A 60 -8.95 -9.24 -15.00
N LEU A 61 -10.09 -8.85 -14.46
CA LEU A 61 -11.29 -9.69 -14.44
C LEU A 61 -11.80 -9.98 -15.85
N THR A 62 -11.78 -8.98 -16.75
CA THR A 62 -12.12 -9.18 -18.18
C THR A 62 -11.14 -10.18 -18.82
N TYR A 63 -9.83 -9.98 -18.63
CA TYR A 63 -8.81 -10.92 -19.11
C TYR A 63 -9.03 -12.36 -18.60
N LEU A 64 -9.40 -12.52 -17.33
CA LEU A 64 -9.66 -13.84 -16.75
C LEU A 64 -10.96 -14.44 -17.31
N ASN A 65 -12.01 -13.64 -17.46
CA ASN A 65 -13.28 -14.11 -18.02
C ASN A 65 -13.09 -14.60 -19.46
N ASP A 66 -12.36 -13.83 -20.29
CA ASP A 66 -12.03 -14.23 -21.66
C ASP A 66 -11.18 -15.50 -21.70
N MET A 67 -10.22 -15.64 -20.78
CA MET A 67 -9.35 -16.83 -20.68
C MET A 67 -10.13 -18.11 -20.36
N PHE A 68 -11.24 -18.01 -19.65
CA PHE A 68 -12.09 -19.13 -19.26
C PHE A 68 -13.42 -19.16 -20.01
N ASP A 69 -13.45 -18.65 -21.26
CA ASP A 69 -14.59 -18.73 -22.18
C ASP A 69 -15.92 -18.21 -21.58
N GLY A 70 -15.83 -17.17 -20.74
CA GLY A 70 -16.98 -16.55 -20.07
C GLY A 70 -17.38 -17.18 -18.73
N ASP A 71 -16.67 -18.21 -18.24
CA ASP A 71 -16.94 -18.82 -16.94
C ASP A 71 -16.44 -17.94 -15.79
N TRP A 72 -17.37 -17.21 -15.19
CA TRP A 72 -17.08 -16.32 -14.07
C TRP A 72 -16.61 -17.04 -12.80
N LEU A 73 -17.03 -18.29 -12.56
CA LEU A 73 -16.58 -19.02 -11.36
C LEU A 73 -15.11 -19.40 -11.48
N HIS A 74 -14.68 -19.80 -12.69
CA HIS A 74 -13.25 -20.01 -12.99
C HIS A 74 -12.45 -18.70 -12.92
N ALA A 75 -12.98 -17.62 -13.49
CA ALA A 75 -12.34 -16.32 -13.47
C ALA A 75 -12.12 -15.80 -12.03
N LEU A 76 -13.13 -15.90 -11.16
CA LEU A 76 -13.05 -15.54 -9.75
C LEU A 76 -12.09 -16.44 -8.96
N ALA A 77 -12.10 -17.76 -9.23
CA ALA A 77 -11.13 -18.67 -8.65
C ALA A 77 -9.69 -18.33 -9.08
N ALA A 78 -9.51 -17.92 -10.34
CA ALA A 78 -8.22 -17.50 -10.89
C ALA A 78 -7.76 -16.14 -10.33
N TYR A 79 -8.66 -15.20 -10.10
CA TYR A 79 -8.35 -13.95 -9.42
C TYR A 79 -7.70 -14.19 -8.05
N ASN A 80 -8.27 -15.09 -7.25
CA ASN A 80 -7.75 -15.44 -5.91
C ASN A 80 -6.48 -16.30 -5.95
N SER A 81 -6.38 -17.29 -6.84
CA SER A 81 -5.31 -18.31 -6.78
C SER A 81 -4.33 -18.28 -7.94
N GLY A 82 -4.55 -17.41 -8.92
CA GLY A 82 -3.80 -17.33 -10.17
C GLY A 82 -4.34 -18.26 -11.25
N GLU A 83 -4.42 -17.74 -12.48
CA GLU A 83 -4.98 -18.41 -13.67
C GLU A 83 -4.31 -19.75 -13.98
N GLY A 84 -2.98 -19.82 -13.85
CA GLY A 84 -2.25 -21.04 -14.12
C GLY A 84 -2.58 -22.21 -13.19
N ARG A 85 -3.07 -21.92 -11.97
CA ARG A 85 -3.52 -22.96 -11.04
C ARG A 85 -4.86 -23.55 -11.47
N VAL A 86 -5.82 -22.69 -11.81
CA VAL A 86 -7.15 -23.10 -12.28
C VAL A 86 -7.03 -23.89 -13.56
N GLN A 87 -6.24 -23.42 -14.54
CA GLN A 87 -5.99 -24.16 -15.78
C GLN A 87 -5.37 -25.54 -15.55
N ARG A 88 -4.43 -25.68 -14.60
CA ARG A 88 -3.86 -26.99 -14.26
C ARG A 88 -4.90 -27.92 -13.65
N ALA A 89 -5.79 -27.40 -12.79
CA ALA A 89 -6.85 -28.19 -12.18
C ALA A 89 -7.86 -28.68 -13.24
N ILE A 90 -8.28 -27.80 -14.16
CA ILE A 90 -9.14 -28.15 -15.30
C ILE A 90 -8.48 -29.27 -16.15
N LYS A 91 -7.23 -29.09 -16.56
CA LYS A 91 -6.49 -30.09 -17.36
C LYS A 91 -6.36 -31.42 -16.62
N ALA A 92 -6.18 -31.41 -15.30
CA ALA A 92 -6.11 -32.63 -14.50
C ALA A 92 -7.46 -33.37 -14.49
N ASN A 93 -8.57 -32.66 -14.35
CA ASN A 93 -9.91 -33.24 -14.40
C ASN A 93 -10.24 -33.81 -15.80
N ILE A 94 -9.91 -33.10 -16.87
CA ILE A 94 -10.10 -33.61 -18.25
C ILE A 94 -9.37 -34.95 -18.43
N ARG A 95 -8.09 -35.05 -18.00
CA ARG A 95 -7.32 -36.30 -18.09
C ARG A 95 -7.92 -37.44 -17.26
N ALA A 96 -8.60 -37.09 -16.17
CA ALA A 96 -9.23 -38.08 -15.27
C ALA A 96 -10.69 -38.39 -15.61
N GLY A 97 -11.24 -37.85 -16.71
CA GLY A 97 -12.64 -38.00 -17.10
C GLY A 97 -13.62 -37.40 -16.09
N LYS A 98 -13.20 -36.36 -15.35
CA LYS A 98 -14.02 -35.69 -14.31
C LYS A 98 -14.62 -34.38 -14.82
N PRO A 99 -15.73 -33.91 -14.23
CA PRO A 99 -16.29 -32.59 -14.53
C PRO A 99 -15.26 -31.47 -14.30
N THR A 100 -15.32 -30.44 -15.13
CA THR A 100 -14.37 -29.31 -15.13
C THR A 100 -14.93 -28.02 -14.55
N ASP A 101 -16.18 -28.01 -14.11
CA ASP A 101 -16.76 -26.87 -13.42
C ASP A 101 -16.06 -26.59 -12.09
N PHE A 102 -16.16 -25.34 -11.61
CA PHE A 102 -15.49 -24.87 -10.39
C PHE A 102 -15.64 -25.80 -9.18
N TRP A 103 -16.86 -26.36 -8.98
CA TRP A 103 -17.18 -27.15 -7.79
C TRP A 103 -16.45 -28.49 -7.74
N ASN A 104 -16.06 -29.00 -8.91
CA ASN A 104 -15.35 -30.27 -9.07
C ASN A 104 -13.82 -30.10 -9.16
N LEU A 105 -13.29 -28.85 -9.20
CA LEU A 105 -11.86 -28.62 -9.28
C LEU A 105 -11.15 -28.81 -7.93
N ASN A 106 -9.98 -29.46 -7.97
CA ASN A 106 -9.09 -29.55 -6.80
C ASN A 106 -8.30 -28.25 -6.63
N LEU A 107 -8.90 -27.28 -5.96
CA LEU A 107 -8.32 -25.97 -5.67
C LEU A 107 -7.96 -25.83 -4.18
N PRO A 108 -7.11 -24.88 -3.78
CA PRO A 108 -6.80 -24.59 -2.39
C PRO A 108 -8.09 -24.35 -1.56
N LYS A 109 -8.05 -24.71 -0.29
CA LYS A 109 -9.19 -24.52 0.63
C LYS A 109 -9.65 -23.05 0.65
N GLU A 110 -8.72 -22.10 0.60
CA GLU A 110 -9.01 -20.66 0.54
C GLU A 110 -9.83 -20.33 -0.71
N THR A 111 -9.36 -20.75 -1.90
CA THR A 111 -10.04 -20.50 -3.18
C THR A 111 -11.42 -21.15 -3.25
N ARG A 112 -11.56 -22.38 -2.74
CA ARG A 112 -12.84 -23.07 -2.65
C ARG A 112 -13.86 -22.38 -1.74
N ALA A 113 -13.39 -21.58 -0.78
CA ALA A 113 -14.24 -20.78 0.10
C ALA A 113 -14.46 -19.35 -0.46
N TYR A 114 -13.56 -18.85 -1.31
CA TYR A 114 -13.58 -17.49 -1.83
C TYR A 114 -14.78 -17.21 -2.73
N VAL A 115 -14.97 -18.06 -3.75
CA VAL A 115 -16.10 -17.91 -4.70
C VAL A 115 -17.45 -18.01 -3.99
N PRO A 116 -17.71 -19.03 -3.15
CA PRO A 116 -18.96 -19.10 -2.37
C PRO A 116 -19.21 -17.89 -1.47
N LYS A 117 -18.17 -17.31 -0.87
CA LYS A 117 -18.34 -16.07 -0.07
C LYS A 117 -18.84 -14.90 -0.90
N LEU A 118 -18.28 -14.72 -2.10
CA LEU A 118 -18.73 -13.66 -3.00
C LEU A 118 -20.18 -13.88 -3.44
N LEU A 119 -20.53 -15.14 -3.80
CA LEU A 119 -21.90 -15.49 -4.17
C LEU A 119 -22.89 -15.26 -3.02
N ALA A 120 -22.50 -15.63 -1.79
CA ALA A 120 -23.31 -15.36 -0.59
C ALA A 120 -23.52 -13.86 -0.35
N LEU A 121 -22.49 -13.04 -0.53
CA LEU A 121 -22.62 -11.57 -0.43
C LEU A 121 -23.55 -11.02 -1.52
N ALA A 122 -23.45 -11.53 -2.73
CA ALA A 122 -24.32 -11.15 -3.83
C ALA A 122 -25.80 -11.54 -3.55
N ASP A 123 -26.01 -12.71 -2.96
CA ASP A 123 -27.32 -13.17 -2.56
C ASP A 123 -27.92 -12.31 -1.45
N ILE A 124 -27.13 -12.00 -0.41
CA ILE A 124 -27.56 -11.10 0.69
C ILE A 124 -27.92 -9.71 0.14
N LEU A 125 -27.12 -9.16 -0.78
CA LEU A 125 -27.40 -7.86 -1.39
C LEU A 125 -28.68 -7.87 -2.22
N LYS A 126 -28.91 -8.94 -2.96
CA LYS A 126 -30.08 -9.10 -3.82
C LYS A 126 -31.36 -9.33 -3.02
N ASN A 127 -31.27 -10.11 -1.94
CA ASN A 127 -32.40 -10.55 -1.12
C ASN A 127 -32.32 -9.91 0.29
N LYS A 128 -31.94 -8.62 0.37
CA LYS A 128 -31.68 -7.90 1.63
C LYS A 128 -32.83 -8.00 2.65
N ASP A 129 -34.06 -8.07 2.19
CA ASP A 129 -35.24 -8.13 3.05
C ASP A 129 -35.37 -9.47 3.78
N GLU A 130 -34.92 -10.57 3.16
CA GLU A 130 -34.90 -11.92 3.77
C GLU A 130 -33.86 -12.03 4.88
N TYR A 131 -32.76 -11.28 4.76
CA TYR A 131 -31.64 -11.34 5.70
C TYR A 131 -31.73 -10.29 6.83
N ALA A 132 -32.81 -9.51 6.88
CA ALA A 132 -32.97 -8.41 7.85
C ALA A 132 -31.75 -7.48 7.94
N TYR A 133 -31.07 -7.26 6.81
CA TYR A 133 -29.86 -6.45 6.72
C TYR A 133 -30.13 -5.17 5.92
N SER A 134 -29.77 -4.03 6.53
CA SER A 134 -29.88 -2.73 5.87
C SER A 134 -28.54 -2.33 5.27
N TRP A 135 -28.47 -2.26 3.93
CA TRP A 135 -27.37 -1.62 3.23
C TRP A 135 -27.56 -0.10 3.23
N PRO A 136 -26.50 0.66 3.45
CA PRO A 136 -26.59 2.11 3.25
C PRO A 136 -26.99 2.40 1.80
N GLU A 137 -27.90 3.31 1.60
CA GLU A 137 -28.20 3.80 0.25
C GLU A 137 -27.01 4.58 -0.28
N VAL A 138 -26.54 4.17 -1.44
CA VAL A 138 -25.44 4.83 -2.16
C VAL A 138 -26.00 5.28 -3.51
N GLU A 139 -26.10 6.59 -3.67
CA GLU A 139 -26.53 7.17 -4.94
C GLU A 139 -25.54 6.82 -6.06
N ASN A 140 -26.05 6.48 -7.25
CA ASN A 140 -25.22 6.20 -8.42
C ASN A 140 -24.85 7.52 -9.15
N VAL A 141 -24.14 8.38 -8.44
CA VAL A 141 -23.65 9.67 -8.96
C VAL A 141 -22.16 9.81 -8.72
N ALA A 142 -21.48 10.58 -9.56
CA ALA A 142 -20.07 10.88 -9.33
C ALA A 142 -19.92 11.80 -8.10
N VAL A 143 -19.14 11.38 -7.12
CA VAL A 143 -18.85 12.15 -5.90
C VAL A 143 -17.39 12.61 -5.83
N ILE A 144 -16.53 12.07 -6.71
CA ILE A 144 -15.11 12.39 -6.82
C ILE A 144 -14.76 12.75 -8.25
N GLU A 145 -13.70 13.52 -8.42
CA GLU A 145 -13.12 13.88 -9.71
C GLU A 145 -11.60 13.64 -9.68
N VAL A 146 -11.05 13.24 -10.83
CA VAL A 146 -9.61 13.07 -11.04
C VAL A 146 -9.07 14.33 -11.68
N VAL A 147 -8.31 15.11 -10.93
CA VAL A 147 -7.74 16.39 -11.37
C VAL A 147 -6.29 16.20 -11.79
N ASP A 148 -5.93 16.66 -12.99
CA ASP A 148 -4.53 16.74 -13.44
C ASP A 148 -3.83 17.90 -12.69
N ILE A 149 -2.68 17.60 -12.10
CA ILE A 149 -1.84 18.58 -11.38
C ILE A 149 -0.55 18.94 -12.15
N GLY A 150 -0.27 18.28 -13.28
CA GLY A 150 0.83 18.57 -14.20
C GLY A 150 2.25 18.35 -13.66
N SER A 151 2.47 18.35 -12.34
CA SER A 151 3.78 18.18 -11.70
C SER A 151 3.68 17.62 -10.28
N GLN A 152 4.81 17.34 -9.66
CA GLN A 152 4.89 16.97 -8.25
C GLN A 152 4.34 18.09 -7.35
N VAL A 153 3.58 17.73 -6.32
CA VAL A 153 3.03 18.66 -5.33
C VAL A 153 3.12 18.05 -3.93
N ASP A 154 3.39 18.90 -2.93
CA ASP A 154 3.26 18.51 -1.53
C ASP A 154 1.78 18.26 -1.18
N LEU A 155 1.48 17.17 -0.47
CA LEU A 155 0.10 16.80 -0.13
C LEU A 155 -0.54 17.78 0.86
N ALA A 156 0.26 18.39 1.77
CA ALA A 156 -0.27 19.42 2.68
C ALA A 156 -0.63 20.69 1.90
N PHE A 157 0.25 21.13 0.99
CA PHE A 157 -0.02 22.24 0.08
C PHE A 157 -1.28 21.99 -0.75
N ALA A 158 -1.43 20.80 -1.33
CA ALA A 158 -2.62 20.45 -2.11
C ALA A 158 -3.88 20.39 -1.24
N ALA A 159 -3.78 19.94 0.00
CA ALA A 159 -4.89 19.91 0.94
C ALA A 159 -5.37 21.31 1.30
N ASP A 160 -4.45 22.21 1.62
CA ASP A 160 -4.76 23.63 1.93
C ASP A 160 -5.42 24.29 0.72
N LEU A 161 -4.89 24.08 -0.49
CA LEU A 161 -5.47 24.62 -1.72
C LEU A 161 -6.86 24.08 -2.02
N ALA A 162 -7.14 22.82 -1.68
CA ALA A 162 -8.45 22.18 -1.83
C ALA A 162 -9.42 22.52 -0.67
N GLY A 163 -8.97 23.25 0.35
CA GLY A 163 -9.75 23.50 1.56
C GLY A 163 -10.16 22.21 2.28
N MET A 164 -9.21 21.28 2.41
CA MET A 164 -9.37 19.97 3.05
C MET A 164 -8.30 19.76 4.11
N SER A 165 -8.56 18.87 5.06
CA SER A 165 -7.47 18.39 5.90
C SER A 165 -6.51 17.50 5.10
N LEU A 166 -5.23 17.52 5.45
CA LEU A 166 -4.21 16.63 4.86
C LEU A 166 -4.61 15.16 4.95
N LYS A 167 -5.24 14.76 6.06
CA LYS A 167 -5.71 13.38 6.26
C LYS A 167 -6.81 12.99 5.27
N GLU A 168 -7.79 13.88 5.04
CA GLU A 168 -8.86 13.63 4.06
C GLU A 168 -8.32 13.55 2.64
N LEU A 169 -7.46 14.50 2.23
CA LEU A 169 -6.84 14.45 0.92
C LEU A 169 -6.04 13.16 0.73
N HIS A 170 -5.21 12.79 1.69
CA HIS A 170 -4.39 11.59 1.61
C HIS A 170 -5.23 10.30 1.62
N ALA A 171 -6.36 10.28 2.35
CA ALA A 171 -7.29 9.15 2.35
C ALA A 171 -7.94 8.91 0.97
N LEU A 172 -8.22 9.97 0.21
CA LEU A 172 -8.67 9.87 -1.18
C LEU A 172 -7.56 9.49 -2.16
N ASN A 173 -6.30 9.70 -1.76
CA ASN A 173 -5.11 9.49 -2.60
C ASN A 173 -4.11 8.50 -1.94
N PRO A 174 -4.56 7.30 -1.51
CA PRO A 174 -3.76 6.37 -0.72
C PRO A 174 -2.59 5.75 -1.51
N GLY A 175 -2.57 5.95 -2.82
CA GLY A 175 -1.47 5.56 -3.70
C GLY A 175 -0.18 6.32 -3.41
N PHE A 176 -0.25 7.56 -2.95
CA PHE A 176 0.94 8.31 -2.54
C PHE A 176 1.42 7.86 -1.16
N THR A 177 2.65 7.40 -1.09
CA THR A 177 3.22 6.76 0.09
C THR A 177 4.07 7.69 0.94
N ARG A 178 4.28 8.93 0.50
CA ARG A 178 5.13 9.95 1.12
C ARG A 178 4.37 11.26 1.34
N TRP A 179 5.11 12.29 1.72
CA TRP A 179 4.61 13.64 1.97
C TRP A 179 4.21 14.39 0.68
N ALA A 180 4.66 13.94 -0.50
CA ALA A 180 4.34 14.53 -1.79
C ALA A 180 3.91 13.47 -2.81
N THR A 181 3.31 13.91 -3.91
CA THR A 181 3.02 13.08 -5.07
C THR A 181 4.32 12.60 -5.74
N SER A 182 4.24 11.62 -6.63
CA SER A 182 5.43 11.10 -7.30
C SER A 182 5.99 12.11 -8.31
N PRO A 183 7.31 12.34 -8.34
CA PRO A 183 7.93 13.20 -9.35
C PRO A 183 7.91 12.64 -10.76
N ASP A 184 7.64 11.34 -10.91
CA ASP A 184 7.56 10.65 -12.19
C ASP A 184 6.09 10.34 -12.58
N GLY A 185 5.12 10.91 -11.83
CA GLY A 185 3.68 10.64 -11.99
C GLY A 185 3.21 9.40 -11.21
N PRO A 186 1.89 9.18 -11.23
CA PRO A 186 0.90 9.99 -11.93
C PRO A 186 0.78 11.41 -11.36
N HIS A 187 0.64 12.41 -12.24
CA HIS A 187 0.45 13.82 -11.87
C HIS A 187 -1.04 14.15 -11.77
N ARG A 188 -1.73 13.47 -10.88
CA ARG A 188 -3.17 13.64 -10.66
C ARG A 188 -3.50 13.47 -9.19
N LEU A 189 -4.61 14.10 -8.77
CA LEU A 189 -5.23 13.90 -7.46
C LEU A 189 -6.70 13.55 -7.62
N VAL A 190 -7.20 12.73 -6.73
CA VAL A 190 -8.64 12.47 -6.55
C VAL A 190 -9.14 13.45 -5.50
N LEU A 191 -10.16 14.22 -5.86
CA LEU A 191 -10.79 15.23 -5.00
C LEU A 191 -12.30 14.98 -4.95
N PRO A 192 -13.00 15.47 -3.89
CA PRO A 192 -14.45 15.60 -3.94
C PRO A 192 -14.87 16.46 -5.13
N LEU A 193 -15.88 16.03 -5.88
CA LEU A 193 -16.37 16.72 -7.07
C LEU A 193 -16.62 18.22 -6.83
N VAL A 194 -17.21 18.54 -5.66
CA VAL A 194 -17.54 19.93 -5.28
C VAL A 194 -16.30 20.83 -5.05
N LYS A 195 -15.11 20.26 -4.93
CA LYS A 195 -13.86 20.99 -4.68
C LYS A 195 -12.94 21.04 -5.89
N ALA A 196 -13.14 20.16 -6.86
CA ALA A 196 -12.23 19.94 -7.99
C ALA A 196 -12.04 21.20 -8.86
N ALA A 197 -13.13 21.88 -9.23
CA ALA A 197 -13.07 23.07 -10.08
C ALA A 197 -12.32 24.24 -9.41
N ALA A 198 -12.62 24.54 -8.14
CA ALA A 198 -11.95 25.60 -7.41
C ALA A 198 -10.47 25.31 -7.21
N PHE A 199 -10.12 24.05 -6.86
CA PHE A 199 -8.74 23.58 -6.76
C PHE A 199 -7.98 23.76 -8.07
N SER A 200 -8.55 23.33 -9.20
CA SER A 200 -7.90 23.44 -10.52
C SER A 200 -7.63 24.90 -10.90
N GLN A 201 -8.59 25.80 -10.67
CA GLN A 201 -8.45 27.23 -10.93
C GLN A 201 -7.38 27.88 -10.03
N ALA A 202 -7.30 27.49 -8.77
CA ALA A 202 -6.30 27.96 -7.85
C ALA A 202 -4.90 27.44 -8.23
N LEU A 203 -4.78 26.16 -8.52
CA LEU A 203 -3.51 25.51 -8.89
C LEU A 203 -2.92 26.09 -10.20
N ALA A 204 -3.77 26.45 -11.16
CA ALA A 204 -3.35 27.05 -12.44
C ALA A 204 -2.64 28.41 -12.28
N LYS A 205 -2.87 29.10 -11.16
CA LYS A 205 -2.24 30.40 -10.86
C LYS A 205 -0.87 30.27 -10.15
N ILE A 206 -0.47 29.05 -9.77
CA ILE A 206 0.71 28.79 -8.94
C ILE A 206 1.79 28.16 -9.80
N ASP A 207 3.01 28.75 -9.77
CA ASP A 207 4.17 28.19 -10.46
C ASP A 207 4.49 26.78 -9.90
N GLN A 208 4.93 25.88 -10.79
CA GLN A 208 5.30 24.52 -10.40
C GLN A 208 6.40 24.49 -9.32
N LYS A 209 7.29 25.48 -9.30
CA LYS A 209 8.36 25.60 -8.31
C LYS A 209 7.85 25.92 -6.91
N GLU A 210 6.67 26.55 -6.80
CA GLU A 210 6.07 26.94 -5.52
C GLU A 210 5.23 25.80 -4.89
N ARG A 211 5.02 24.70 -5.62
CA ARG A 211 4.23 23.56 -5.16
C ARG A 211 4.97 22.63 -4.20
N LEU A 212 6.25 22.89 -3.98
CA LEU A 212 7.13 22.20 -3.03
C LEU A 212 7.96 23.23 -2.28
N ASN A 213 8.28 22.94 -1.03
CA ASN A 213 9.29 23.69 -0.30
C ASN A 213 10.71 23.21 -0.66
N TRP A 214 11.67 24.13 -0.56
CA TRP A 214 13.04 23.87 -0.94
C TRP A 214 14.02 24.34 0.13
N VAL A 215 15.03 23.52 0.41
CA VAL A 215 16.18 23.93 1.22
C VAL A 215 17.47 23.77 0.43
N ARG A 216 18.43 24.65 0.73
CA ARG A 216 19.77 24.57 0.19
C ARG A 216 20.68 23.86 1.19
N HIS A 217 21.05 22.61 0.89
CA HIS A 217 22.00 21.85 1.70
C HIS A 217 23.41 22.08 1.22
N THR A 218 24.29 22.55 2.12
CA THR A 218 25.74 22.65 1.84
C THR A 218 26.39 21.32 2.19
N VAL A 219 27.01 20.67 1.21
CA VAL A 219 27.67 19.36 1.38
C VAL A 219 28.81 19.46 2.38
N LYS A 220 28.80 18.62 3.38
CA LYS A 220 29.82 18.50 4.43
C LYS A 220 30.68 17.26 4.19
N SER A 221 31.84 17.20 4.87
CA SER A 221 32.70 16.03 4.85
C SER A 221 31.93 14.78 5.32
N GLY A 222 31.99 13.68 4.54
CA GLY A 222 31.27 12.45 4.80
C GLY A 222 29.83 12.41 4.29
N ASP A 223 29.32 13.45 3.62
CA ASP A 223 28.04 13.42 2.94
C ASP A 223 28.11 12.61 1.65
N SER A 224 26.96 12.09 1.27
CA SER A 224 26.69 11.48 -0.03
C SER A 224 25.24 11.79 -0.42
N LEU A 225 24.93 11.76 -1.72
CA LEU A 225 23.54 11.95 -2.17
C LEU A 225 22.57 10.99 -1.48
N SER A 226 23.00 9.76 -1.15
CA SER A 226 22.17 8.78 -0.43
C SER A 226 21.90 9.20 1.02
N LYS A 227 22.89 9.78 1.72
CA LYS A 227 22.69 10.30 3.08
C LYS A 227 21.79 11.54 3.06
N ILE A 228 22.03 12.47 2.15
CA ILE A 228 21.22 13.69 1.98
C ILE A 228 19.76 13.28 1.63
N ALA A 229 19.58 12.40 0.66
CA ALA A 229 18.26 11.92 0.28
C ALA A 229 17.50 11.29 1.47
N LYS A 230 18.19 10.47 2.27
CA LYS A 230 17.60 9.86 3.47
C LYS A 230 17.25 10.90 4.54
N GLN A 231 18.12 11.87 4.78
CA GLN A 231 17.93 12.95 5.76
C GLN A 231 16.70 13.78 5.45
N TYR A 232 16.46 14.08 4.17
CA TYR A 232 15.38 14.95 3.72
C TYR A 232 14.18 14.19 3.15
N HIS A 233 14.08 12.88 3.40
CA HIS A 233 12.94 12.04 2.96
C HIS A 233 12.62 12.20 1.46
N THR A 234 13.65 12.10 0.63
CA THR A 234 13.60 12.13 -0.83
C THR A 234 14.45 11.00 -1.45
N THR A 235 14.71 11.04 -2.74
CA THR A 235 15.51 10.02 -3.42
C THR A 235 16.73 10.62 -4.13
N VAL A 236 17.80 9.82 -4.29
CA VAL A 236 18.99 10.21 -5.07
C VAL A 236 18.60 10.63 -6.50
N LYS A 237 17.64 9.93 -7.11
CA LYS A 237 17.12 10.25 -8.45
C LYS A 237 16.53 11.67 -8.50
N VAL A 238 15.76 12.05 -7.49
CA VAL A 238 15.18 13.41 -7.38
C VAL A 238 16.29 14.45 -7.20
N LEU A 239 17.22 14.21 -6.27
CA LEU A 239 18.35 15.15 -6.04
C LEU A 239 19.18 15.35 -7.30
N LYS A 240 19.50 14.28 -8.02
CA LYS A 240 20.25 14.38 -9.29
C LYS A 240 19.49 15.20 -10.33
N ARG A 241 18.21 14.94 -10.52
CA ARG A 241 17.39 15.64 -11.52
C ARG A 241 17.27 17.13 -11.22
N ILE A 242 16.99 17.51 -9.97
CA ILE A 242 16.77 18.90 -9.57
C ILE A 242 18.06 19.72 -9.64
N ASN A 243 19.20 19.08 -9.36
CA ASN A 243 20.51 19.76 -9.35
C ASN A 243 21.31 19.49 -10.64
N GLU A 244 20.68 18.92 -11.67
CA GLU A 244 21.29 18.63 -12.98
C GLU A 244 22.62 17.85 -12.85
N LEU A 245 22.65 16.84 -11.95
CA LEU A 245 23.86 16.06 -11.69
C LEU A 245 23.89 14.79 -12.56
N ASP A 246 24.89 14.66 -13.39
CA ASP A 246 25.10 13.46 -14.23
C ASP A 246 25.54 12.26 -13.41
N SER A 247 26.30 12.48 -12.33
CA SER A 247 26.84 11.44 -11.45
C SER A 247 26.35 11.59 -10.00
N SER A 248 26.71 10.65 -9.14
CA SER A 248 26.44 10.75 -7.70
C SER A 248 27.59 11.42 -6.93
N MET A 249 28.61 11.91 -7.64
CA MET A 249 29.76 12.59 -7.02
C MET A 249 29.39 14.02 -6.63
N ILE A 250 29.61 14.35 -5.38
CA ILE A 250 29.40 15.68 -4.81
C ILE A 250 30.66 16.13 -4.08
N ARG A 251 30.89 17.45 -3.98
CA ARG A 251 32.07 18.03 -3.36
C ARG A 251 31.70 18.78 -2.07
N VAL A 252 32.58 18.74 -1.09
CA VAL A 252 32.45 19.56 0.14
C VAL A 252 32.31 21.01 -0.24
N GLY A 253 31.35 21.72 0.36
CA GLY A 253 31.01 23.10 0.04
C GLY A 253 30.03 23.27 -1.13
N GLN A 254 29.73 22.19 -1.91
CA GLN A 254 28.76 22.28 -2.98
C GLN A 254 27.34 22.47 -2.40
N ALA A 255 26.56 23.35 -3.03
CA ALA A 255 25.15 23.52 -2.66
C ALA A 255 24.27 22.56 -3.44
N ILE A 256 23.40 21.86 -2.73
CA ILE A 256 22.40 20.93 -3.27
C ILE A 256 21.02 21.46 -2.91
N MET A 257 20.18 21.73 -3.90
CA MET A 257 18.76 22.02 -3.70
C MET A 257 18.00 20.75 -3.38
N VAL A 258 17.22 20.77 -2.30
CA VAL A 258 16.52 19.59 -1.78
C VAL A 258 15.06 19.94 -1.57
N PRO A 259 14.11 19.17 -2.13
CA PRO A 259 12.68 19.33 -1.82
C PRO A 259 12.40 18.80 -0.41
N VAL A 260 11.63 19.54 0.36
CA VAL A 260 11.25 19.21 1.73
C VAL A 260 9.74 19.33 1.90
N ALA A 261 9.20 18.61 2.87
CA ALA A 261 7.80 18.69 3.24
C ALA A 261 7.44 20.07 3.78
N LEU A 262 6.25 20.55 3.47
CA LEU A 262 5.71 21.83 3.95
C LEU A 262 5.44 21.80 5.46
N GLN A 263 4.94 20.68 5.96
CA GLN A 263 4.67 20.46 7.37
C GLN A 263 5.64 19.43 7.97
N GLU A 264 5.64 19.31 9.30
CA GLU A 264 6.35 18.24 9.99
C GLU A 264 5.90 16.86 9.48
N LEU A 265 6.84 15.93 9.34
CA LEU A 265 6.54 14.63 8.70
C LEU A 265 5.51 13.78 9.47
N ASP A 266 5.34 14.00 10.76
CA ASP A 266 4.33 13.32 11.59
C ASP A 266 2.90 13.78 11.25
N SER A 267 2.73 14.98 10.69
CA SER A 267 1.44 15.49 10.18
C SER A 267 0.90 14.65 9.00
N TYR A 268 1.80 14.02 8.22
CA TYR A 268 1.42 13.14 7.10
C TYR A 268 1.04 11.73 7.58
N THR A 269 0.06 11.64 8.46
CA THR A 269 -0.31 10.45 9.26
C THR A 269 -0.58 9.19 8.43
N LEU A 270 -1.01 9.33 7.18
CA LEU A 270 -1.28 8.23 6.26
C LEU A 270 -0.09 7.87 5.35
N SER A 271 1.05 8.56 5.47
CA SER A 271 2.29 8.15 4.80
C SER A 271 2.73 6.76 5.26
N GLN A 272 3.47 6.06 4.43
CA GLN A 272 3.97 4.72 4.77
C GLN A 272 4.82 4.72 6.04
N GLU A 273 5.59 5.78 6.26
CA GLU A 273 6.44 5.95 7.44
C GLU A 273 5.61 6.12 8.71
N GLN A 274 4.60 6.97 8.68
CA GLN A 274 3.73 7.21 9.84
C GLN A 274 2.81 6.03 10.14
N ARG A 275 2.29 5.36 9.13
CA ARG A 275 1.53 4.10 9.32
C ARG A 275 2.42 3.00 9.93
N LEU A 276 3.69 2.91 9.49
CA LEU A 276 4.64 1.99 10.11
C LEU A 276 4.96 2.40 11.56
N ALA A 277 5.19 3.69 11.83
CA ALA A 277 5.39 4.21 13.17
C ALA A 277 4.20 3.89 14.09
N SER A 278 2.98 4.06 13.60
CA SER A 278 1.75 3.69 14.32
C SER A 278 1.70 2.19 14.67
N LEU A 279 2.03 1.31 13.72
CA LEU A 279 2.14 -0.15 13.98
C LEU A 279 3.22 -0.48 15.02
N GLN A 280 4.22 0.39 15.15
CA GLN A 280 5.35 0.24 16.07
C GLN A 280 5.20 1.04 17.38
N SER A 281 4.13 1.78 17.59
CA SER A 281 3.96 2.65 18.76
C SER A 281 3.23 2.01 19.93
N GLY A 282 2.47 0.95 19.70
CA GLY A 282 1.63 0.38 20.75
C GLY A 282 1.57 -1.15 20.74
N SER A 283 1.79 -1.75 21.92
CA SER A 283 1.50 -3.15 22.19
C SER A 283 1.19 -3.38 23.67
N GLY A 284 0.48 -2.45 24.30
CA GLY A 284 0.07 -2.59 25.72
C GLY A 284 1.26 -2.84 26.67
N SER A 285 1.18 -3.85 27.52
CA SER A 285 2.19 -4.20 28.54
C SER A 285 3.46 -4.87 28.00
N LYS A 286 3.65 -4.92 26.66
CA LYS A 286 4.80 -5.59 26.04
C LYS A 286 6.02 -4.67 25.98
N GLN A 287 7.20 -5.26 26.18
CA GLN A 287 8.47 -4.56 26.03
C GLN A 287 8.86 -4.44 24.55
N LYS A 288 9.21 -3.24 24.11
CA LYS A 288 9.73 -2.97 22.77
C LYS A 288 11.20 -3.29 22.67
N VAL A 289 11.57 -4.24 21.81
CA VAL A 289 12.95 -4.62 21.50
C VAL A 289 13.26 -4.24 20.06
N ARG A 290 14.47 -3.77 19.81
CA ARG A 290 14.98 -3.49 18.45
C ARG A 290 16.02 -4.51 18.06
N HIS A 291 15.90 -5.08 16.88
CA HIS A 291 16.85 -6.02 16.28
C HIS A 291 17.40 -5.44 14.97
N THR A 292 18.72 -5.26 14.91
CA THR A 292 19.38 -4.89 13.65
C THR A 292 19.69 -6.13 12.85
N VAL A 293 19.16 -6.21 11.64
CA VAL A 293 19.34 -7.33 10.70
C VAL A 293 20.82 -7.46 10.33
N LYS A 294 21.34 -8.67 10.45
CA LYS A 294 22.69 -9.06 10.03
C LYS A 294 22.64 -9.82 8.70
N SER A 295 23.79 -9.97 8.05
CA SER A 295 23.90 -10.82 6.86
C SER A 295 23.50 -12.26 7.20
N GLY A 296 22.63 -12.86 6.39
CA GLY A 296 22.08 -14.21 6.60
C GLY A 296 20.83 -14.30 7.47
N ASP A 297 20.42 -13.21 8.14
CA ASP A 297 19.18 -13.22 8.92
C ASP A 297 17.95 -13.37 8.03
N THR A 298 17.00 -14.18 8.49
CA THR A 298 15.64 -14.27 7.91
C THR A 298 14.58 -13.85 8.93
N LEU A 299 13.38 -13.45 8.46
CA LEU A 299 12.27 -13.18 9.37
C LEU A 299 11.92 -14.40 10.23
N TRP A 300 12.10 -15.61 9.71
CA TRP A 300 11.85 -16.85 10.43
C TRP A 300 12.85 -17.05 11.57
N ASP A 301 14.17 -16.90 11.32
CA ASP A 301 15.21 -17.07 12.33
C ASP A 301 15.07 -16.04 13.46
N ILE A 302 14.82 -14.77 13.09
CA ILE A 302 14.60 -13.70 14.06
C ILE A 302 13.35 -13.98 14.88
N ALA A 303 12.22 -14.35 14.26
CA ALA A 303 10.99 -14.67 14.98
C ALA A 303 11.19 -15.83 15.97
N ARG A 304 11.89 -16.90 15.54
CA ARG A 304 12.26 -18.03 16.40
C ARG A 304 13.12 -17.61 17.59
N LYS A 305 14.14 -16.77 17.35
CA LYS A 305 15.03 -16.24 18.41
C LYS A 305 14.25 -15.50 19.49
N TYR A 306 13.24 -14.72 19.11
CA TYR A 306 12.43 -13.92 20.04
C TYR A 306 11.12 -14.60 20.48
N LYS A 307 10.93 -15.89 20.15
CA LYS A 307 9.76 -16.72 20.51
C LYS A 307 8.41 -16.11 20.10
N ILE A 308 8.37 -15.56 18.90
CA ILE A 308 7.18 -14.97 18.26
C ILE A 308 6.92 -15.62 16.91
N SER A 309 5.72 -15.45 16.34
CA SER A 309 5.46 -15.92 14.98
C SER A 309 6.08 -14.98 13.93
N THR A 310 6.52 -15.54 12.80
CA THR A 310 6.99 -14.77 11.65
C THR A 310 5.93 -13.78 11.16
N LYS A 311 4.65 -14.16 11.22
CA LYS A 311 3.51 -13.30 10.88
C LYS A 311 3.43 -12.06 11.78
N GLN A 312 3.61 -12.24 13.09
CA GLN A 312 3.60 -11.12 14.05
C GLN A 312 4.78 -10.18 13.81
N LEU A 313 5.99 -10.73 13.64
CA LEU A 313 7.18 -9.94 13.34
C LEU A 313 7.02 -9.12 12.07
N ALA A 314 6.55 -9.75 11.00
CA ALA A 314 6.29 -9.10 9.72
C ALA A 314 5.24 -7.98 9.86
N LYS A 315 4.10 -8.25 10.52
CA LYS A 315 3.03 -7.28 10.76
C LYS A 315 3.54 -6.03 11.49
N TRP A 316 4.31 -6.18 12.57
CA TRP A 316 4.84 -5.04 13.33
C TRP A 316 5.82 -4.19 12.53
N ASN A 317 6.40 -4.74 11.48
CA ASN A 317 7.40 -4.07 10.65
C ASN A 317 6.87 -3.71 9.23
N GLY A 318 5.56 -3.81 9.01
CA GLY A 318 4.94 -3.47 7.71
C GLY A 318 5.46 -4.33 6.56
N MET A 319 5.75 -5.61 6.83
CA MET A 319 6.36 -6.56 5.91
C MET A 319 5.47 -7.78 5.69
N ALA A 320 5.71 -8.50 4.60
CA ALA A 320 5.22 -9.86 4.43
C ALA A 320 6.22 -10.89 5.02
N PRO A 321 5.78 -12.05 5.53
CA PRO A 321 6.66 -13.08 6.10
C PRO A 321 7.75 -13.59 5.15
N GLY A 322 7.53 -13.51 3.83
CA GLY A 322 8.50 -13.90 2.80
C GLY A 322 9.35 -12.74 2.27
N ASP A 323 9.32 -11.56 2.89
CA ASP A 323 10.13 -10.44 2.45
C ASP A 323 11.61 -10.67 2.75
N MET A 324 12.44 -10.27 1.78
CA MET A 324 13.89 -10.29 1.95
C MET A 324 14.32 -9.21 2.96
N LEU A 325 15.18 -9.59 3.87
CA LEU A 325 15.80 -8.68 4.82
C LEU A 325 17.11 -8.14 4.26
N HIS A 326 17.31 -6.83 4.43
CA HIS A 326 18.58 -6.20 4.10
C HIS A 326 19.38 -5.95 5.38
N PRO A 327 20.68 -6.32 5.42
CA PRO A 327 21.55 -6.02 6.56
C PRO A 327 21.51 -4.53 6.92
N GLY A 328 21.53 -4.23 8.22
CA GLY A 328 21.41 -2.88 8.75
C GLY A 328 19.97 -2.37 8.95
N LYS A 329 18.93 -3.08 8.43
CA LYS A 329 17.54 -2.74 8.72
C LYS A 329 17.24 -3.04 10.20
N THR A 330 16.57 -2.11 10.88
CA THR A 330 16.12 -2.31 12.27
C THR A 330 14.67 -2.80 12.26
N LEU A 331 14.43 -3.94 12.93
CA LEU A 331 13.11 -4.50 13.16
C LEU A 331 12.64 -4.23 14.59
N VAL A 332 11.36 -3.89 14.74
CA VAL A 332 10.70 -3.76 16.05
C VAL A 332 10.05 -5.09 16.42
N ILE A 333 10.25 -5.49 17.67
CA ILE A 333 9.78 -6.73 18.26
C ILE A 333 9.09 -6.40 19.57
N TRP A 334 7.90 -6.95 19.78
CA TRP A 334 7.16 -6.81 21.02
C TRP A 334 7.22 -8.13 21.81
N GLN A 335 7.93 -8.13 22.94
CA GLN A 335 8.01 -9.28 23.84
C GLN A 335 7.10 -9.10 25.06
N GLN A 336 6.59 -10.20 25.60
CA GLN A 336 5.95 -10.17 26.92
C GLN A 336 7.01 -9.76 27.93
N GLY A 337 6.73 -8.73 28.72
CA GLY A 337 7.64 -8.32 29.80
C GLY A 337 7.85 -9.50 30.74
N THR A 338 9.10 -9.83 31.02
CA THR A 338 9.40 -10.75 32.11
C THR A 338 8.86 -10.12 33.41
N PRO A 339 8.04 -10.83 34.21
CA PRO A 339 7.67 -10.30 35.53
C PRO A 339 8.95 -9.94 36.28
N GLN A 340 9.11 -8.68 36.67
CA GLN A 340 10.15 -8.36 37.65
C GLN A 340 9.82 -9.15 38.92
N ASN A 341 10.58 -10.21 39.17
CA ASN A 341 10.54 -10.88 40.44
C ASN A 341 10.82 -9.83 41.54
N GLY A 342 9.76 -9.48 42.25
CA GLY A 342 9.83 -8.57 43.36
C GLY A 342 10.92 -9.08 44.33
N VAL A 343 11.93 -8.24 44.55
CA VAL A 343 12.85 -8.40 45.64
C VAL A 343 12.03 -8.29 46.92
N THR A 344 11.71 -9.43 47.48
CA THR A 344 11.18 -9.53 48.85
C THR A 344 12.27 -9.02 49.79
N LYS A 345 12.21 -7.76 50.22
CA LYS A 345 12.95 -7.30 51.37
C LYS A 345 12.47 -8.13 52.59
N LYS A 346 13.29 -9.08 53.03
CA LYS A 346 13.17 -9.64 54.38
C LYS A 346 13.40 -8.49 55.36
N LEU A 347 12.38 -8.13 56.09
CA LEU A 347 12.47 -7.38 57.32
C LEU A 347 13.00 -8.37 58.39
N THR A 348 14.17 -8.11 58.88
CA THR A 348 14.68 -8.56 60.19
C THR A 348 14.58 -7.40 61.14
#